data_bc992ece855b6c096045af17b124f5ce
#
_entry.id   bc992ece855b6c096045af17b124f5ce
#
_cell.length_a   1.000
_cell.length_b   1.000
_cell.length_c   1.000
_cell.angle_alpha   90.00
_cell.angle_beta   90.00
_cell.angle_gamma   90.00
#
_symmetry.space_group_name_H-M   'P 1'
#
loop_
_entity.id
_entity.type
_entity.pdbx_description
1 polymer ?
#
loop_
_entity_poly.entity_id
_entity_poly.type
_entity_poly.pdbx_seq_one_letter_code
_entity_poly.pdbx_strand_id
1 'polypeptide(L)'
;MDQIKIKGKVNTAICYARVVEEEAIEQIRRMCDYPMTEGSRIRIMPDVHAGKGCTIGTTMTIRDKAVPNVVGVDIGCGMYTVNLGRAELDFAKIDEAAHVIPFGMNVWEGRQERFDLMTLACSRELKDTKRLERSLGTLGGGNHFIEIDEAADGTKYLVSHSGSRNLGKQVAEYYQNLAVRLDRGYDEYLEKREELIRTYKEQGRRKEIQEALKQLQWKPDEAQMPEDLCYLTGKYLEAYLHDVEICQQFARRNREKMAEILLERTGLTGTDAFHTCLLYTSP
;
A
#
# COMPACT_ATOMS: atom_id res chain seq x y z
N MET A 1 -6.38 -1.61 -31.46
CA MET A 1 -5.21 -2.26 -30.85
C MET A 1 -5.63 -3.65 -30.47
N ASP A 2 -4.91 -4.66 -30.91
CA ASP A 2 -5.21 -6.04 -30.52
C ASP A 2 -4.88 -6.22 -29.05
N GLN A 3 -5.89 -6.58 -28.27
CA GLN A 3 -5.76 -6.82 -26.84
C GLN A 3 -5.35 -8.28 -26.62
N ILE A 4 -4.32 -8.51 -25.80
CA ILE A 4 -3.91 -9.85 -25.42
C ILE A 4 -4.86 -10.35 -24.33
N LYS A 5 -5.53 -11.48 -24.57
CA LYS A 5 -6.40 -12.14 -23.58
C LYS A 5 -5.62 -13.28 -22.93
N ILE A 6 -5.43 -13.21 -21.62
CA ILE A 6 -4.76 -14.23 -20.82
C ILE A 6 -5.83 -14.93 -20.00
N LYS A 7 -6.12 -16.18 -20.35
CA LYS A 7 -7.20 -16.98 -19.76
C LYS A 7 -6.64 -17.91 -18.70
N GLY A 8 -7.18 -17.84 -17.48
CA GLY A 8 -7.06 -18.84 -16.42
C GLY A 8 -8.31 -19.72 -16.31
N LYS A 9 -8.36 -20.53 -15.26
CA LYS A 9 -9.49 -21.46 -14.99
C LYS A 9 -10.75 -20.73 -14.51
N VAL A 10 -10.58 -19.64 -13.75
CA VAL A 10 -11.70 -18.91 -13.10
C VAL A 10 -12.01 -17.63 -13.83
N ASN A 11 -10.99 -16.89 -14.30
CA ASN A 11 -11.17 -15.59 -14.93
C ASN A 11 -10.24 -15.37 -16.12
N THR A 12 -10.41 -14.23 -16.80
CA THR A 12 -9.60 -13.81 -17.95
C THR A 12 -9.15 -12.38 -17.75
N ALA A 13 -7.86 -12.13 -17.84
CA ALA A 13 -7.28 -10.80 -17.88
C ALA A 13 -7.19 -10.25 -19.31
N ILE A 14 -7.40 -8.94 -19.46
CA ILE A 14 -7.17 -8.22 -20.71
C ILE A 14 -5.91 -7.37 -20.55
N CYS A 15 -4.90 -7.65 -21.36
CA CYS A 15 -3.64 -6.95 -21.34
C CYS A 15 -3.55 -5.93 -22.50
N TYR A 16 -3.10 -4.72 -22.17
CA TYR A 16 -2.93 -3.60 -23.10
C TYR A 16 -1.48 -3.40 -23.54
N ALA A 17 -0.54 -4.19 -23.00
CA ALA A 17 0.85 -4.18 -23.47
C ALA A 17 0.95 -4.82 -24.87
N ARG A 18 1.88 -4.32 -25.67
CA ARG A 18 2.19 -4.90 -26.98
C ARG A 18 3.12 -6.11 -26.89
N VAL A 19 4.03 -6.07 -25.95
CA VAL A 19 4.99 -7.13 -25.62
C VAL A 19 4.90 -7.40 -24.14
N VAL A 20 4.83 -8.67 -23.76
CA VAL A 20 4.76 -9.11 -22.36
C VAL A 20 5.75 -10.26 -22.20
N GLU A 21 6.55 -10.20 -21.15
CA GLU A 21 7.47 -11.27 -20.79
C GLU A 21 6.73 -12.55 -20.42
N GLU A 22 7.28 -13.71 -20.76
CA GLU A 22 6.65 -15.01 -20.51
C GLU A 22 6.34 -15.23 -19.03
N GLU A 23 7.27 -14.85 -18.15
CA GLU A 23 7.08 -14.91 -16.70
C GLU A 23 5.87 -14.08 -16.22
N ALA A 24 5.69 -12.89 -16.78
CA ALA A 24 4.53 -12.05 -16.45
C ALA A 24 3.21 -12.69 -16.94
N ILE A 25 3.21 -13.31 -18.14
CA ILE A 25 2.05 -14.05 -18.65
C ILE A 25 1.68 -15.20 -17.73
N GLU A 26 2.68 -15.96 -17.26
CA GLU A 26 2.48 -17.07 -16.33
C GLU A 26 1.91 -16.60 -14.98
N GLN A 27 2.44 -15.50 -14.42
CA GLN A 27 1.92 -14.91 -13.18
C GLN A 27 0.47 -14.47 -13.33
N ILE A 28 0.11 -13.81 -14.46
CA ILE A 28 -1.27 -13.38 -14.73
C ILE A 28 -2.19 -14.60 -14.87
N ARG A 29 -1.77 -15.63 -15.61
CA ARG A 29 -2.54 -16.86 -15.81
C ARG A 29 -2.77 -17.55 -14.46
N ARG A 30 -1.71 -17.72 -13.66
CA ARG A 30 -1.78 -18.29 -12.31
C ARG A 30 -2.74 -17.53 -11.43
N MET A 31 -2.70 -16.19 -11.41
CA MET A 31 -3.65 -15.37 -10.67
C MET A 31 -5.10 -15.63 -11.11
N CYS A 32 -5.35 -15.73 -12.43
CA CYS A 32 -6.66 -15.99 -12.98
C CYS A 32 -7.17 -17.44 -12.78
N ASP A 33 -6.36 -18.34 -12.25
CA ASP A 33 -6.75 -19.71 -11.91
C ASP A 33 -7.49 -19.83 -10.56
N TYR A 34 -7.45 -18.78 -9.73
CA TYR A 34 -7.92 -18.85 -8.35
C TYR A 34 -9.19 -18.03 -8.07
N PRO A 35 -10.00 -18.45 -7.06
CA PRO A 35 -11.32 -17.89 -6.76
C PRO A 35 -11.33 -16.40 -6.40
N MET A 36 -10.19 -15.82 -5.96
CA MET A 36 -10.15 -14.39 -5.61
C MET A 36 -10.39 -13.49 -6.83
N THR A 37 -10.25 -14.01 -8.05
CA THR A 37 -10.51 -13.25 -9.29
C THR A 37 -11.93 -13.38 -9.81
N GLU A 38 -12.76 -14.26 -9.21
CA GLU A 38 -14.12 -14.51 -9.65
C GLU A 38 -14.96 -13.24 -9.70
N GLY A 39 -15.60 -12.99 -10.85
CA GLY A 39 -16.43 -11.81 -11.07
C GLY A 39 -15.66 -10.48 -11.15
N SER A 40 -14.35 -10.47 -10.96
CA SER A 40 -13.52 -9.28 -11.05
C SER A 40 -13.20 -8.91 -12.49
N ARG A 41 -13.08 -7.60 -12.74
CA ARG A 41 -12.60 -7.08 -14.01
C ARG A 41 -11.09 -6.85 -13.92
N ILE A 42 -10.31 -7.67 -14.64
CA ILE A 42 -8.84 -7.63 -14.59
C ILE A 42 -8.32 -6.94 -15.84
N ARG A 43 -7.49 -5.91 -15.65
CA ARG A 43 -6.84 -5.16 -16.72
C ARG A 43 -5.36 -5.04 -16.42
N ILE A 44 -4.54 -5.34 -17.41
CA ILE A 44 -3.09 -5.30 -17.29
C ILE A 44 -2.60 -4.12 -18.13
N MET A 45 -1.88 -3.22 -17.47
CA MET A 45 -1.41 -1.98 -18.06
C MET A 45 -0.19 -2.19 -18.95
N PRO A 46 0.15 -1.22 -19.84
CA PRO A 46 1.23 -1.37 -20.82
C PRO A 46 2.64 -1.56 -20.24
N ASP A 47 2.87 -1.14 -19.01
CA ASP A 47 4.14 -1.25 -18.27
C ASP A 47 4.30 -2.57 -17.50
N VAL A 48 3.49 -3.56 -17.82
CA VAL A 48 3.47 -4.86 -17.15
C VAL A 48 4.82 -5.55 -17.17
N HIS A 49 5.23 -6.02 -15.99
CA HIS A 49 6.42 -6.88 -15.81
C HIS A 49 6.24 -7.80 -14.61
N ALA A 50 7.07 -8.82 -14.49
CA ALA A 50 7.01 -9.77 -13.40
C ALA A 50 7.27 -9.07 -12.06
N GLY A 51 6.46 -9.41 -11.05
CA GLY A 51 6.53 -8.89 -9.69
C GLY A 51 6.60 -10.00 -8.66
N LYS A 52 6.68 -9.63 -7.37
CA LYS A 52 6.67 -10.60 -6.28
C LYS A 52 5.23 -11.07 -6.02
N GLY A 53 4.89 -12.25 -6.53
CA GLY A 53 3.57 -12.90 -6.33
C GLY A 53 2.51 -12.49 -7.35
N CYS A 54 2.54 -11.27 -7.86
CA CYS A 54 1.67 -10.77 -8.92
C CYS A 54 2.43 -9.80 -9.83
N THR A 55 1.99 -9.67 -11.07
CA THR A 55 2.57 -8.70 -12.02
C THR A 55 2.31 -7.27 -11.61
N ILE A 56 3.32 -6.41 -11.79
CA ILE A 56 3.16 -4.96 -11.73
C ILE A 56 2.36 -4.52 -12.96
N GLY A 57 1.58 -3.45 -12.84
CA GLY A 57 0.64 -3.02 -13.87
C GLY A 57 -0.71 -3.75 -13.85
N THR A 58 -0.96 -4.60 -12.87
CA THR A 58 -2.27 -5.26 -12.70
C THR A 58 -3.27 -4.30 -12.06
N THR A 59 -4.45 -4.17 -12.67
CA THR A 59 -5.62 -3.53 -12.06
C THR A 59 -6.76 -4.54 -11.98
N MET A 60 -7.46 -4.57 -10.86
CA MET A 60 -8.55 -5.51 -10.62
C MET A 60 -9.65 -4.84 -9.78
N THR A 61 -10.93 -5.04 -10.17
CA THR A 61 -12.04 -4.59 -9.33
C THR A 61 -12.12 -5.44 -8.08
N ILE A 62 -12.13 -4.78 -6.91
CA ILE A 62 -12.41 -5.41 -5.63
C ILE A 62 -13.92 -5.42 -5.43
N ARG A 63 -14.47 -6.56 -5.04
CA ARG A 63 -15.88 -6.72 -4.63
C ARG A 63 -15.95 -7.15 -3.18
N ASP A 64 -15.77 -8.44 -2.97
CA ASP A 64 -15.87 -9.12 -1.68
C ASP A 64 -14.55 -9.76 -1.22
N LYS A 65 -13.49 -9.63 -2.03
CA LYS A 65 -12.18 -10.23 -1.80
C LYS A 65 -11.07 -9.26 -2.20
N ALA A 66 -10.00 -9.18 -1.40
CA ALA A 66 -8.78 -8.48 -1.79
C ALA A 66 -7.54 -9.29 -1.39
N VAL A 67 -6.56 -9.31 -2.28
CA VAL A 67 -5.23 -9.88 -2.04
C VAL A 67 -4.27 -8.73 -1.73
N PRO A 68 -3.76 -8.59 -0.50
CA PRO A 68 -2.86 -7.49 -0.16
C PRO A 68 -1.61 -7.40 -1.03
N ASN A 69 -1.04 -8.53 -1.43
CA ASN A 69 0.11 -8.56 -2.35
C ASN A 69 -0.19 -8.00 -3.74
N VAL A 70 -1.44 -8.11 -4.22
CA VAL A 70 -1.85 -7.53 -5.53
C VAL A 70 -2.01 -6.02 -5.44
N VAL A 71 -2.39 -5.50 -4.27
CA VAL A 71 -2.40 -4.05 -3.99
C VAL A 71 -0.97 -3.51 -3.90
N GLY A 72 -0.07 -4.31 -3.34
CA GLY A 72 1.35 -3.98 -3.19
C GLY A 72 1.70 -3.38 -1.83
N VAL A 73 3.01 -3.29 -1.59
CA VAL A 73 3.56 -2.84 -0.30
C VAL A 73 3.70 -1.32 -0.18
N ASP A 74 3.77 -0.60 -1.29
CA ASP A 74 3.85 0.87 -1.29
C ASP A 74 2.45 1.48 -1.49
N ILE A 75 1.60 1.24 -0.49
CA ILE A 75 0.22 1.71 -0.50
C ILE A 75 0.19 3.24 -0.64
N GLY A 76 -0.56 3.74 -1.63
CA GLY A 76 -0.70 5.17 -1.86
C GLY A 76 0.47 5.82 -2.62
N CYS A 77 1.35 5.01 -3.23
CA CYS A 77 2.36 5.54 -4.15
C CYS A 77 1.71 6.41 -5.24
N GLY A 78 2.31 7.56 -5.52
CA GLY A 78 1.75 8.52 -6.45
C GLY A 78 2.59 9.78 -6.54
N MET A 79 2.12 10.74 -7.31
CA MET A 79 2.77 12.03 -7.53
C MET A 79 1.97 13.16 -6.92
N TYR A 80 2.68 14.18 -6.46
CA TYR A 80 2.14 15.48 -6.10
C TYR A 80 2.85 16.53 -6.94
N THR A 81 2.07 17.26 -7.72
CA THR A 81 2.55 18.26 -8.69
C THR A 81 2.10 19.63 -8.24
N VAL A 82 3.06 20.55 -8.11
CA VAL A 82 2.82 21.96 -7.76
C VAL A 82 3.18 22.84 -8.94
N ASN A 83 2.26 23.65 -9.39
CA ASN A 83 2.48 24.62 -10.46
C ASN A 83 3.27 25.82 -9.91
N LEU A 84 4.46 26.05 -10.44
CA LEU A 84 5.35 27.18 -10.10
C LEU A 84 5.19 28.39 -11.03
N GLY A 85 4.31 28.31 -12.03
CA GLY A 85 4.19 29.32 -13.07
C GLY A 85 5.47 29.41 -13.92
N ARG A 86 5.78 30.61 -14.37
CA ARG A 86 7.00 30.90 -15.15
C ARG A 86 8.11 31.46 -14.27
N ALA A 87 8.25 30.92 -13.05
CA ALA A 87 9.27 31.36 -12.11
C ALA A 87 10.70 31.17 -12.68
N GLU A 88 11.58 32.10 -12.41
CA GLU A 88 13.01 31.87 -12.57
C GLU A 88 13.49 30.93 -11.46
N LEU A 89 14.21 29.88 -11.84
CA LEU A 89 14.64 28.83 -10.93
C LEU A 89 16.15 28.92 -10.68
N ASP A 90 16.53 28.94 -9.42
CA ASP A 90 17.86 28.67 -8.96
C ASP A 90 18.00 27.17 -8.68
N PHE A 91 18.50 26.41 -9.66
CA PHE A 91 18.65 24.96 -9.55
C PHE A 91 19.67 24.57 -8.47
N ALA A 92 20.68 25.37 -8.18
CA ALA A 92 21.62 25.08 -7.11
C ALA A 92 20.93 25.15 -5.74
N LYS A 93 20.08 26.16 -5.55
CA LYS A 93 19.28 26.30 -4.33
C LYS A 93 18.22 25.21 -4.17
N ILE A 94 17.61 24.78 -5.29
CA ILE A 94 16.64 23.67 -5.30
C ILE A 94 17.34 22.35 -4.94
N ASP A 95 18.50 22.08 -5.50
CA ASP A 95 19.30 20.88 -5.21
C ASP A 95 19.72 20.85 -3.72
N GLU A 96 20.22 21.96 -3.18
CA GLU A 96 20.53 22.09 -1.75
C GLU A 96 19.30 21.82 -0.87
N ALA A 97 18.13 22.36 -1.23
CA ALA A 97 16.88 22.12 -0.52
C ALA A 97 16.42 20.67 -0.58
N ALA A 98 16.58 20.02 -1.74
CA ALA A 98 16.22 18.61 -1.93
C ALA A 98 17.11 17.66 -1.11
N HIS A 99 18.41 17.96 -1.00
CA HIS A 99 19.35 17.17 -0.20
C HIS A 99 19.06 17.18 1.31
N VAL A 100 18.27 18.13 1.82
CA VAL A 100 17.84 18.14 3.22
C VAL A 100 16.77 17.09 3.49
N ILE A 101 15.99 16.72 2.47
CA ILE A 101 14.91 15.72 2.62
C ILE A 101 15.52 14.33 2.79
N PRO A 102 15.22 13.62 3.92
CA PRO A 102 15.75 12.28 4.11
C PRO A 102 15.28 11.32 3.01
N PHE A 103 16.18 10.48 2.52
CA PHE A 103 15.93 9.50 1.47
C PHE A 103 16.38 8.10 1.88
N GLY A 104 16.00 7.09 1.09
CA GLY A 104 16.29 5.69 1.39
C GLY A 104 15.62 5.24 2.69
N MET A 105 16.41 4.72 3.61
CA MET A 105 15.96 4.28 4.94
C MET A 105 15.95 5.40 5.99
N ASN A 106 16.47 6.57 5.67
CA ASN A 106 16.57 7.68 6.64
C ASN A 106 15.21 8.31 6.91
N VAL A 107 15.08 8.86 8.11
CA VAL A 107 13.91 9.63 8.57
C VAL A 107 14.40 10.88 9.28
N TRP A 108 13.52 11.84 9.52
CA TRP A 108 13.86 13.05 10.28
C TRP A 108 14.29 12.71 11.72
N GLU A 109 15.12 13.53 12.31
CA GLU A 109 15.46 13.42 13.74
C GLU A 109 14.23 13.66 14.62
N GLY A 110 13.42 14.65 14.27
CA GLY A 110 12.16 15.01 14.90
C GLY A 110 10.97 14.78 13.98
N ARG A 111 9.78 14.69 14.56
CA ARG A 111 8.52 14.61 13.81
C ARG A 111 8.22 15.95 13.14
N GLN A 112 7.98 15.95 11.83
CA GLN A 112 7.64 17.14 11.07
C GLN A 112 6.19 17.58 11.31
N GLU A 113 5.29 16.61 11.45
CA GLU A 113 3.87 16.84 11.71
C GLU A 113 3.27 15.64 12.45
N ARG A 114 2.17 15.84 13.16
CA ARG A 114 1.45 14.74 13.82
C ARG A 114 0.53 14.04 12.82
N PHE A 115 0.68 12.74 12.70
CA PHE A 115 -0.25 11.86 12.01
C PHE A 115 -0.73 10.79 12.99
N ASP A 116 -2.05 10.58 13.10
CA ASP A 116 -2.60 9.68 14.10
C ASP A 116 -2.61 8.23 13.60
N LEU A 117 -1.55 7.50 13.92
CA LEU A 117 -1.42 6.08 13.58
C LEU A 117 -2.37 5.18 14.39
N MET A 118 -2.97 5.68 15.47
CA MET A 118 -3.89 4.89 16.30
C MET A 118 -5.26 4.68 15.65
N THR A 119 -5.56 5.41 14.59
CA THR A 119 -6.77 5.23 13.78
C THR A 119 -6.74 3.94 12.94
N LEU A 120 -5.56 3.37 12.67
CA LEU A 120 -5.43 2.10 11.97
C LEU A 120 -6.03 0.94 12.79
N ALA A 121 -6.79 0.08 12.16
CA ALA A 121 -7.31 -1.13 12.77
C ALA A 121 -6.16 -2.06 13.23
N CYS A 122 -5.07 -2.13 12.47
CA CYS A 122 -3.87 -2.88 12.84
C CYS A 122 -2.86 -2.08 13.67
N SER A 123 -3.22 -0.95 14.26
CA SER A 123 -2.29 -0.05 14.97
C SER A 123 -1.43 -0.74 16.04
N ARG A 124 -1.97 -1.77 16.72
CA ARG A 124 -1.25 -2.53 17.75
C ARG A 124 -0.16 -3.46 17.22
N GLU A 125 -0.20 -3.74 15.93
CA GLU A 125 0.75 -4.62 15.23
C GLU A 125 1.92 -3.84 14.61
N LEU A 126 1.80 -2.51 14.57
CA LEU A 126 2.84 -1.64 14.02
C LEU A 126 4.07 -1.62 14.93
N LYS A 127 5.24 -1.68 14.29
CA LYS A 127 6.55 -1.63 14.96
C LYS A 127 7.15 -0.24 14.78
N ASP A 128 7.85 0.22 15.82
CA ASP A 128 8.58 1.50 15.84
C ASP A 128 7.73 2.68 15.33
N THR A 129 6.57 2.89 15.94
CA THR A 129 5.62 3.95 15.57
C THR A 129 6.25 5.34 15.60
N LYS A 130 7.22 5.60 16.51
CA LYS A 130 7.97 6.85 16.54
C LYS A 130 8.78 7.09 15.26
N ARG A 131 9.35 6.03 14.68
CA ARG A 131 10.06 6.10 13.40
C ARG A 131 9.09 6.30 12.25
N LEU A 132 7.92 5.66 12.27
CA LEU A 132 6.86 5.87 11.27
C LEU A 132 6.42 7.33 11.25
N GLU A 133 6.15 7.95 12.40
CA GLU A 133 5.79 9.37 12.48
C GLU A 133 6.89 10.30 11.93
N ARG A 134 8.18 9.95 12.15
CA ARG A 134 9.31 10.71 11.62
C ARG A 134 9.59 10.48 10.12
N SER A 135 8.92 9.53 9.50
CA SER A 135 9.05 9.27 8.07
C SER A 135 8.14 10.16 7.21
N LEU A 136 7.25 10.93 7.79
CA LEU A 136 6.44 11.91 7.08
C LEU A 136 7.33 13.05 6.54
N GLY A 137 7.16 13.40 5.27
CA GLY A 137 8.00 14.38 4.58
C GLY A 137 9.37 13.81 4.15
N THR A 138 9.48 12.49 3.90
CA THR A 138 10.70 11.85 3.41
C THR A 138 10.50 11.22 2.04
N LEU A 139 11.53 11.23 1.22
CA LEU A 139 11.47 10.75 -0.16
C LEU A 139 11.38 9.22 -0.22
N GLY A 140 12.24 8.52 0.47
CA GLY A 140 12.38 7.08 0.36
C GLY A 140 13.38 6.64 -0.68
N GLY A 141 13.18 5.43 -1.20
CA GLY A 141 14.08 4.82 -2.17
C GLY A 141 13.31 4.13 -3.30
N GLY A 142 14.03 3.38 -4.12
CA GLY A 142 13.48 2.75 -5.31
C GLY A 142 13.30 3.77 -6.43
N ASN A 143 12.12 3.81 -7.01
CA ASN A 143 11.74 4.71 -8.10
C ASN A 143 11.19 6.07 -7.63
N HIS A 144 11.33 6.41 -6.33
CA HIS A 144 10.89 7.71 -5.82
C HIS A 144 11.84 8.84 -6.25
N PHE A 145 11.27 9.99 -6.60
CA PHE A 145 12.03 11.13 -7.09
C PHE A 145 11.39 12.47 -6.72
N ILE A 146 12.17 13.52 -6.86
CA ILE A 146 11.75 14.92 -6.90
C ILE A 146 12.34 15.50 -8.17
N GLU A 147 11.51 16.15 -8.98
CA GLU A 147 11.95 16.74 -10.24
C GLU A 147 11.25 18.08 -10.51
N ILE A 148 11.82 18.83 -11.43
CA ILE A 148 11.20 20.02 -12.01
C ILE A 148 10.95 19.74 -13.49
N ASP A 149 9.68 19.84 -13.86
CA ASP A 149 9.25 19.74 -15.25
C ASP A 149 8.97 21.12 -15.84
N GLU A 150 9.17 21.27 -17.15
CA GLU A 150 8.78 22.45 -17.90
C GLU A 150 7.85 22.10 -19.06
N ALA A 151 6.68 22.71 -19.08
CA ALA A 151 5.73 22.57 -20.17
C ALA A 151 6.13 23.43 -21.38
N ALA A 152 5.53 23.14 -22.54
CA ALA A 152 5.85 23.82 -23.80
C ALA A 152 5.61 25.34 -23.77
N ASP A 153 4.78 25.84 -22.88
CA ASP A 153 4.50 27.27 -22.70
C ASP A 153 5.45 27.94 -21.69
N GLY A 154 6.44 27.20 -21.14
CA GLY A 154 7.40 27.67 -20.15
C GLY A 154 6.91 27.62 -18.71
N THR A 155 5.72 27.06 -18.46
CA THR A 155 5.22 26.81 -17.11
C THR A 155 6.01 25.69 -16.45
N LYS A 156 6.47 25.90 -15.22
CA LYS A 156 7.29 24.95 -14.47
C LYS A 156 6.47 24.28 -13.36
N TYR A 157 6.81 23.04 -13.08
CA TYR A 157 6.14 22.21 -12.09
C TYR A 157 7.15 21.53 -11.19
N LEU A 158 6.93 21.61 -9.88
CA LEU A 158 7.62 20.78 -8.90
C LEU A 158 6.84 19.48 -8.76
N VAL A 159 7.46 18.35 -9.07
CA VAL A 159 6.87 17.02 -8.95
C VAL A 159 7.58 16.22 -7.88
N SER A 160 6.83 15.63 -6.96
CA SER A 160 7.35 14.70 -5.97
C SER A 160 6.64 13.35 -6.07
N HIS A 161 7.40 12.29 -6.31
CA HIS A 161 6.92 10.91 -6.36
C HIS A 161 7.36 10.15 -5.11
N SER A 162 6.39 9.72 -4.30
CA SER A 162 6.63 8.93 -3.08
C SER A 162 5.33 8.29 -2.59
N GLY A 163 5.43 7.35 -1.65
CA GLY A 163 4.31 6.59 -1.08
C GLY A 163 4.19 6.71 0.44
N SER A 164 3.55 5.71 1.05
CA SER A 164 3.28 5.65 2.50
C SER A 164 4.47 5.18 3.33
N ARG A 165 5.64 5.06 2.73
CA ARG A 165 6.88 4.70 3.40
C ARG A 165 6.77 3.31 4.08
N ASN A 166 7.49 3.12 5.19
CA ASN A 166 7.44 1.87 5.93
C ASN A 166 6.07 1.60 6.61
N LEU A 167 5.20 2.61 6.71
CA LEU A 167 3.83 2.43 7.23
C LEU A 167 3.05 1.47 6.32
N GLY A 168 2.92 1.80 5.02
CA GLY A 168 2.20 0.96 4.07
C GLY A 168 2.79 -0.44 3.95
N LYS A 169 4.13 -0.55 3.99
CA LYS A 169 4.80 -1.84 4.01
C LYS A 169 4.37 -2.71 5.20
N GLN A 170 4.36 -2.17 6.42
CA GLN A 170 3.95 -2.91 7.61
C GLN A 170 2.48 -3.31 7.54
N VAL A 171 1.62 -2.42 7.08
CA VAL A 171 0.18 -2.70 6.87
C VAL A 171 -0.01 -3.82 5.85
N ALA A 172 0.62 -3.73 4.68
CA ALA A 172 0.53 -4.75 3.64
C ALA A 172 1.03 -6.13 4.13
N GLU A 173 2.19 -6.16 4.79
CA GLU A 173 2.77 -7.39 5.36
C GLU A 173 1.87 -8.01 6.43
N TYR A 174 1.30 -7.19 7.33
CA TYR A 174 0.38 -7.67 8.34
C TYR A 174 -0.85 -8.33 7.72
N TYR A 175 -1.51 -7.66 6.78
CA TYR A 175 -2.73 -8.18 6.18
C TYR A 175 -2.49 -9.35 5.24
N GLN A 176 -1.34 -9.41 4.54
CA GLN A 176 -0.98 -10.61 3.76
C GLN A 176 -0.74 -11.81 4.68
N ASN A 177 0.00 -11.63 5.78
CA ASN A 177 0.20 -12.69 6.77
C ASN A 177 -1.11 -13.13 7.42
N LEU A 178 -2.03 -12.20 7.66
CA LEU A 178 -3.38 -12.52 8.17
C LEU A 178 -4.15 -13.36 7.15
N ALA A 179 -4.13 -12.98 5.86
CA ALA A 179 -4.78 -13.74 4.79
C ALA A 179 -4.27 -15.18 4.70
N VAL A 180 -2.94 -15.37 4.79
CA VAL A 180 -2.30 -16.70 4.82
C VAL A 180 -2.77 -17.52 6.04
N ARG A 181 -2.90 -16.89 7.20
CA ARG A 181 -3.37 -17.59 8.41
C ARG A 181 -4.85 -17.96 8.31
N LEU A 182 -5.67 -17.07 7.72
CA LEU A 182 -7.10 -17.34 7.51
C LEU A 182 -7.33 -18.49 6.54
N ASP A 183 -6.54 -18.58 5.45
CA ASP A 183 -6.54 -19.72 4.51
C ASP A 183 -6.26 -21.07 5.22
N ARG A 184 -5.62 -21.02 6.40
CA ARG A 184 -5.23 -22.17 7.22
C ARG A 184 -6.08 -22.31 8.50
N GLY A 185 -7.33 -21.84 8.50
CA GLY A 185 -8.29 -22.04 9.59
C GLY A 185 -8.06 -21.15 10.82
N TYR A 186 -7.40 -19.99 10.67
CA TYR A 186 -7.14 -19.11 11.80
C TYR A 186 -8.38 -18.41 12.37
N ASP A 187 -9.39 -18.18 11.55
CA ASP A 187 -10.67 -17.61 11.97
C ASP A 187 -11.40 -18.50 12.98
N GLU A 188 -11.45 -19.82 12.77
CA GLU A 188 -12.00 -20.76 13.76
C GLU A 188 -11.24 -20.71 15.10
N TYR A 189 -9.92 -20.57 15.05
CA TYR A 189 -9.13 -20.39 16.27
C TYR A 189 -9.49 -19.10 16.99
N LEU A 190 -9.69 -18.00 16.26
CA LEU A 190 -10.11 -16.72 16.85
C LEU A 190 -11.50 -16.81 17.48
N GLU A 191 -12.46 -17.47 16.83
CA GLU A 191 -13.80 -17.71 17.37
C GLU A 191 -13.75 -18.52 18.67
N LYS A 192 -13.00 -19.62 18.69
CA LYS A 192 -12.78 -20.43 19.90
C LYS A 192 -12.14 -19.63 21.02
N ARG A 193 -11.21 -18.76 20.69
CA ARG A 193 -10.54 -17.86 21.65
C ARG A 193 -11.52 -16.84 22.24
N GLU A 194 -12.36 -16.22 21.42
CA GLU A 194 -13.37 -15.26 21.87
C GLU A 194 -14.43 -15.93 22.76
N GLU A 195 -14.90 -17.12 22.36
CA GLU A 195 -15.84 -17.91 23.15
C GLU A 195 -15.29 -18.28 24.53
N LEU A 196 -14.02 -18.74 24.57
CA LEU A 196 -13.34 -19.04 25.82
C LEU A 196 -13.29 -17.81 26.74
N ILE A 197 -12.88 -16.64 26.20
CA ILE A 197 -12.83 -15.40 26.97
C ILE A 197 -14.23 -15.03 27.51
N ARG A 198 -15.26 -15.14 26.70
CA ARG A 198 -16.65 -14.86 27.07
C ARG A 198 -17.09 -15.76 28.21
N THR A 199 -16.94 -17.07 28.05
CA THR A 199 -17.31 -18.10 29.03
C THR A 199 -16.64 -17.87 30.38
N TYR A 200 -15.33 -17.64 30.41
CA TYR A 200 -14.62 -17.38 31.65
C TYR A 200 -15.02 -16.04 32.33
N LYS A 201 -15.38 -15.02 31.54
CA LYS A 201 -15.91 -13.77 32.08
C LYS A 201 -17.28 -13.97 32.70
N GLU A 202 -18.18 -14.70 32.06
CA GLU A 202 -19.54 -15.02 32.56
C GLU A 202 -19.48 -15.85 33.85
N GLN A 203 -18.50 -16.76 33.97
CA GLN A 203 -18.25 -17.56 35.16
C GLN A 203 -17.51 -16.82 36.28
N GLY A 204 -17.16 -15.55 36.09
CA GLY A 204 -16.37 -14.77 37.06
C GLY A 204 -14.89 -15.15 37.17
N ARG A 205 -14.39 -16.05 36.33
CA ARG A 205 -13.04 -16.64 36.34
C ARG A 205 -12.01 -15.83 35.54
N ARG A 206 -12.09 -14.51 35.58
CA ARG A 206 -11.25 -13.63 34.75
C ARG A 206 -9.74 -13.84 34.93
N LYS A 207 -9.30 -14.23 36.13
CA LYS A 207 -7.87 -14.46 36.44
C LYS A 207 -7.29 -15.68 35.72
N GLU A 208 -8.12 -16.62 35.32
CA GLU A 208 -7.72 -17.88 34.67
C GLU A 208 -7.68 -17.78 33.14
N ILE A 209 -8.19 -16.68 32.57
CA ILE A 209 -8.26 -16.50 31.10
C ILE A 209 -6.88 -16.63 30.47
N GLN A 210 -5.85 -16.03 31.05
CA GLN A 210 -4.50 -16.06 30.45
C GLN A 210 -3.94 -17.48 30.38
N GLU A 211 -4.19 -18.30 31.42
CA GLU A 211 -3.71 -19.67 31.46
C GLU A 211 -4.50 -20.54 30.47
N ALA A 212 -5.80 -20.38 30.41
CA ALA A 212 -6.65 -21.09 29.45
C ALA A 212 -6.28 -20.73 27.98
N LEU A 213 -5.97 -19.46 27.71
CA LEU A 213 -5.50 -19.03 26.37
C LEU A 213 -4.14 -19.62 26.00
N LYS A 214 -3.24 -19.85 26.93
CA LYS A 214 -1.95 -20.53 26.67
C LYS A 214 -2.13 -21.98 26.22
N GLN A 215 -3.19 -22.64 26.70
CA GLN A 215 -3.51 -24.03 26.31
C GLN A 215 -4.22 -24.11 24.96
N LEU A 216 -4.85 -23.02 24.53
CA LEU A 216 -5.48 -22.93 23.22
C LEU A 216 -4.43 -22.62 22.15
N GLN A 217 -3.92 -23.66 21.49
CA GLN A 217 -2.94 -23.51 20.42
C GLN A 217 -3.60 -23.60 19.05
N TRP A 218 -3.28 -22.65 18.18
CA TRP A 218 -3.63 -22.74 16.77
C TRP A 218 -2.72 -23.79 16.08
N LYS A 219 -3.36 -24.70 15.39
CA LYS A 219 -2.68 -25.66 14.50
C LYS A 219 -3.14 -25.32 13.09
N PRO A 220 -2.22 -24.87 12.20
CA PRO A 220 -2.57 -24.52 10.84
C PRO A 220 -3.01 -25.76 10.05
N ASP A 221 -4.08 -25.62 9.30
CA ASP A 221 -4.53 -26.59 8.30
C ASP A 221 -3.62 -26.58 7.07
N GLU A 222 -3.85 -27.54 6.16
CA GLU A 222 -3.19 -27.51 4.86
C GLU A 222 -3.58 -26.27 4.07
N ALA A 223 -2.62 -25.63 3.41
CA ALA A 223 -2.86 -24.46 2.60
C ALA A 223 -3.76 -24.79 1.40
N GLN A 224 -4.82 -24.04 1.20
CA GLN A 224 -5.74 -24.18 0.07
C GLN A 224 -5.28 -23.34 -1.12
N MET A 225 -4.54 -22.27 -0.86
CA MET A 225 -4.04 -21.35 -1.85
C MET A 225 -2.54 -21.07 -1.71
N PRO A 226 -1.87 -20.62 -2.79
CA PRO A 226 -0.53 -20.06 -2.69
C PRO A 226 -0.50 -18.87 -1.74
N GLU A 227 0.51 -18.78 -0.88
CA GLU A 227 0.63 -17.75 0.16
C GLU A 227 0.57 -16.31 -0.40
N ASP A 228 1.12 -16.11 -1.61
CA ASP A 228 1.14 -14.84 -2.32
C ASP A 228 -0.22 -14.42 -2.90
N LEU A 229 -1.17 -15.36 -3.00
CA LEU A 229 -2.52 -15.15 -3.54
C LEU A 229 -3.64 -15.32 -2.49
N CYS A 230 -3.29 -15.59 -1.22
CA CYS A 230 -4.26 -15.59 -0.13
C CYS A 230 -4.95 -14.23 -0.01
N TYR A 231 -6.24 -14.24 0.26
CA TYR A 231 -7.09 -13.05 0.22
C TYR A 231 -7.88 -12.84 1.51
N LEU A 232 -8.36 -11.62 1.69
CA LEU A 232 -9.21 -11.20 2.79
C LEU A 232 -10.67 -11.08 2.33
N THR A 233 -11.61 -11.39 3.23
CA THR A 233 -13.06 -11.24 3.02
C THR A 233 -13.73 -10.67 4.28
N GLY A 234 -15.01 -10.24 4.15
CA GLY A 234 -15.84 -9.79 5.27
C GLY A 234 -15.15 -8.75 6.14
N LYS A 235 -15.23 -8.88 7.46
CA LYS A 235 -14.66 -7.95 8.43
C LYS A 235 -13.15 -7.70 8.26
N TYR A 236 -12.41 -8.69 7.77
CA TYR A 236 -10.97 -8.54 7.55
C TYR A 236 -10.67 -7.71 6.30
N LEU A 237 -11.49 -7.85 5.26
CA LEU A 237 -11.43 -6.99 4.08
C LEU A 237 -11.78 -5.54 4.43
N GLU A 238 -12.85 -5.32 5.20
CA GLU A 238 -13.25 -3.98 5.63
C GLU A 238 -12.14 -3.29 6.44
N ALA A 239 -11.55 -4.00 7.40
CA ALA A 239 -10.43 -3.49 8.19
C ALA A 239 -9.20 -3.17 7.31
N TYR A 240 -8.90 -4.02 6.34
CA TYR A 240 -7.80 -3.78 5.38
C TYR A 240 -8.04 -2.54 4.53
N LEU A 241 -9.23 -2.40 3.94
CA LEU A 241 -9.56 -1.24 3.09
C LEU A 241 -9.54 0.07 3.88
N HIS A 242 -10.02 0.06 5.14
CA HIS A 242 -9.89 1.18 6.05
C HIS A 242 -8.42 1.57 6.26
N ASP A 243 -7.55 0.62 6.53
CA ASP A 243 -6.14 0.88 6.77
C ASP A 243 -5.39 1.29 5.48
N VAL A 244 -5.81 0.78 4.32
CA VAL A 244 -5.33 1.23 3.00
C VAL A 244 -5.64 2.72 2.80
N GLU A 245 -6.85 3.17 3.13
CA GLU A 245 -7.23 4.59 3.02
C GLU A 245 -6.36 5.48 3.91
N ILE A 246 -6.11 5.06 5.16
CA ILE A 246 -5.22 5.80 6.08
C ILE A 246 -3.79 5.86 5.53
N CYS A 247 -3.27 4.76 4.96
CA CYS A 247 -1.96 4.76 4.31
C CYS A 247 -1.92 5.71 3.10
N GLN A 248 -3.00 5.78 2.32
CA GLN A 248 -3.11 6.72 1.20
C GLN A 248 -3.11 8.18 1.68
N GLN A 249 -3.81 8.48 2.77
CA GLN A 249 -3.81 9.81 3.40
C GLN A 249 -2.40 10.16 3.90
N PHE A 250 -1.69 9.21 4.53
CA PHE A 250 -0.30 9.40 4.94
C PHE A 250 0.60 9.68 3.73
N ALA A 251 0.47 8.91 2.65
CA ALA A 251 1.26 9.08 1.44
C ALA A 251 1.02 10.45 0.77
N ARG A 252 -0.24 10.90 0.72
CA ARG A 252 -0.60 12.24 0.25
C ARG A 252 0.12 13.30 1.08
N ARG A 253 -0.03 13.22 2.41
CA ARG A 253 0.57 14.20 3.32
C ARG A 253 2.10 14.16 3.27
N ASN A 254 2.69 12.97 3.06
CA ASN A 254 4.13 12.81 2.86
C ASN A 254 4.65 13.64 1.67
N ARG A 255 3.98 13.54 0.51
CA ARG A 255 4.34 14.29 -0.70
C ARG A 255 4.13 15.80 -0.53
N GLU A 256 3.00 16.21 0.03
CA GLU A 256 2.72 17.62 0.35
C GLU A 256 3.79 18.22 1.25
N LYS A 257 4.16 17.49 2.32
CA LYS A 257 5.18 17.97 3.28
C LYS A 257 6.55 18.12 2.62
N MET A 258 6.94 17.24 1.72
CA MET A 258 8.19 17.42 0.95
C MET A 258 8.14 18.70 0.08
N ALA A 259 7.03 18.91 -0.64
CA ALA A 259 6.87 20.12 -1.44
C ALA A 259 6.86 21.39 -0.59
N GLU A 260 6.18 21.41 0.55
CA GLU A 260 6.20 22.52 1.50
C GLU A 260 7.63 22.88 1.94
N ILE A 261 8.43 21.87 2.32
CA ILE A 261 9.82 22.06 2.74
C ILE A 261 10.66 22.64 1.60
N LEU A 262 10.47 22.16 0.37
CA LEU A 262 11.19 22.67 -0.81
C LEU A 262 10.81 24.11 -1.12
N LEU A 263 9.52 24.43 -1.16
CA LEU A 263 9.03 25.77 -1.43
C LEU A 263 9.50 26.76 -0.38
N GLU A 264 9.41 26.43 0.90
CA GLU A 264 9.88 27.27 2.00
C GLU A 264 11.38 27.57 1.90
N ARG A 265 12.20 26.54 1.64
CA ARG A 265 13.66 26.69 1.56
C ARG A 265 14.12 27.45 0.32
N THR A 266 13.45 27.28 -0.80
CA THR A 266 13.79 27.95 -2.06
C THR A 266 13.21 29.35 -2.15
N GLY A 267 12.14 29.64 -1.40
CA GLY A 267 11.35 30.86 -1.53
C GLY A 267 10.43 30.87 -2.75
N LEU A 268 10.27 29.72 -3.42
CA LEU A 268 9.32 29.56 -4.51
C LEU A 268 7.89 29.51 -3.99
N THR A 269 6.94 29.94 -4.80
CA THR A 269 5.51 29.90 -4.50
C THR A 269 4.78 29.08 -5.54
N GLY A 270 3.92 28.17 -5.10
CA GLY A 270 3.02 27.42 -5.97
C GLY A 270 1.67 28.15 -6.13
N THR A 271 1.09 28.10 -7.31
CA THR A 271 -0.22 28.72 -7.60
C THR A 271 -1.37 27.72 -7.56
N ASP A 272 -1.11 26.47 -7.85
CA ASP A 272 -2.05 25.36 -7.89
C ASP A 272 -1.30 24.03 -7.69
N ALA A 273 -2.01 23.01 -7.18
CA ALA A 273 -1.41 21.71 -6.95
C ALA A 273 -2.44 20.58 -7.05
N PHE A 274 -1.98 19.41 -7.48
CA PHE A 274 -2.83 18.24 -7.59
C PHE A 274 -2.06 16.93 -7.31
N HIS A 275 -2.81 15.90 -6.93
CA HIS A 275 -2.30 14.55 -6.75
C HIS A 275 -2.68 13.64 -7.91
N THR A 276 -1.74 12.79 -8.31
CA THR A 276 -2.01 11.63 -9.17
C THR A 276 -1.63 10.38 -8.37
N CYS A 277 -2.60 9.53 -8.09
CA CYS A 277 -2.37 8.27 -7.39
C CYS A 277 -2.15 7.15 -8.40
N LEU A 278 -1.14 6.32 -8.17
CA LEU A 278 -0.88 5.13 -8.99
C LEU A 278 -1.72 3.92 -8.53
N LEU A 279 -2.18 3.94 -7.27
CA LEU A 279 -3.13 2.97 -6.72
C LEU A 279 -4.50 3.63 -6.60
N TYR A 280 -5.41 3.28 -7.50
CA TYR A 280 -6.79 3.74 -7.46
C TYR A 280 -7.65 2.68 -6.77
N THR A 281 -8.06 2.94 -5.53
CA THR A 281 -9.26 2.33 -4.97
C THR A 281 -10.42 3.25 -5.34
N SER A 282 -11.09 2.97 -6.45
CA SER A 282 -12.40 3.56 -6.74
C SER A 282 -13.45 2.89 -5.88
N PRO A 283 -14.39 3.65 -5.29
CA PRO A 283 -15.54 3.08 -4.61
C PRO A 283 -16.40 2.24 -5.56
#